data_94f8df133121c24f9153cfffb5193d80
#
_entry.id   94f8df133121c24f9153cfffb5193d80
#
_cell.length_a   1.000
_cell.length_b   1.000
_cell.length_c   1.000
_cell.angle_alpha   90.00
_cell.angle_beta   90.00
_cell.angle_gamma   90.00
#
_symmetry.space_group_name_H-M   'P 1'
#
loop_
_entity.id
_entity.type
_entity.pdbx_description
1 polymer ?
#
loop_
_entity_poly.entity_id
_entity_poly.type
_entity_poly.pdbx_seq_one_letter_code
_entity_poly.pdbx_strand_id
1 'polypeptide(L)' 'MTCIQLGGACDQVFSGDSFDELASQSQQHGKEMFGANDGPHMEAMGAMMELMKTGGMDAWMSARKAEFEAL' A
#
# COMPACT_ATOMS: atom_id res chain seq x y z
N MET A 1 7.55 5.29 4.63
CA MET A 1 7.25 3.84 4.54
C MET A 1 7.50 3.35 3.12
N THR A 2 7.78 2.08 2.96
CA THR A 2 8.04 1.51 1.64
C THR A 2 6.75 0.98 0.99
N CYS A 3 6.82 0.75 -0.31
CA CYS A 3 5.73 0.14 -1.07
C CYS A 3 5.31 -1.21 -0.46
N ILE A 4 6.28 -2.05 -0.07
CA ILE A 4 5.99 -3.35 0.57
C ILE A 4 5.22 -3.15 1.88
N GLN A 5 5.61 -2.19 2.71
CA GLN A 5 4.93 -1.90 3.97
C GLN A 5 3.48 -1.45 3.75
N LEU A 6 3.20 -0.85 2.60
CA LEU A 6 1.86 -0.38 2.23
C LEU A 6 1.11 -1.36 1.32
N GLY A 7 1.54 -2.61 1.29
CA GLY A 7 0.83 -3.67 0.58
C GLY A 7 1.25 -3.87 -0.87
N GLY A 8 2.33 -3.23 -1.30
CA GLY A 8 2.87 -3.39 -2.64
C GLY A 8 3.96 -4.44 -2.74
N ALA A 9 4.81 -4.34 -3.74
CA ALA A 9 5.75 -5.39 -4.10
C ALA A 9 7.18 -4.91 -4.37
N CYS A 10 7.51 -3.67 -4.05
CA CYS A 10 8.86 -3.15 -4.25
C CYS A 10 9.31 -2.29 -3.06
N ASP A 11 10.54 -1.81 -3.09
CA ASP A 11 11.12 -1.02 -2.01
C ASP A 11 11.06 0.49 -2.25
N GLN A 12 10.18 0.95 -3.13
CA GLN A 12 9.94 2.37 -3.34
C GLN A 12 9.56 3.03 -2.02
N VAL A 13 10.28 4.10 -1.67
CA VAL A 13 10.03 4.82 -0.42
C VAL A 13 9.05 5.96 -0.66
N PHE A 14 8.06 6.07 0.22
CA PHE A 14 7.13 7.19 0.25
C PHE A 14 7.35 7.99 1.53
N SER A 15 7.22 9.30 1.45
CA SER A 15 7.38 10.17 2.61
C SER A 15 6.39 11.33 2.56
N GLY A 16 6.00 11.80 3.75
CA GLY A 16 5.03 12.89 3.88
C GLY A 16 4.77 13.16 5.36
N ASP A 17 3.99 14.19 5.64
CA ASP A 17 3.71 14.61 7.01
C ASP A 17 2.53 13.85 7.63
N SER A 18 1.76 13.13 6.83
CA SER A 18 0.61 12.36 7.29
C SER A 18 0.54 11.01 6.61
N PHE A 19 -0.16 10.08 7.24
CA PHE A 19 -0.41 8.77 6.65
C PHE A 19 -1.23 8.88 5.35
N ASP A 20 -2.17 9.83 5.29
CA ASP A 20 -2.99 10.07 4.09
C ASP A 20 -2.12 10.43 2.88
N GLU A 21 -1.07 11.23 3.09
CA GLU A 21 -0.12 11.55 2.02
C GLU A 21 0.60 10.31 1.51
N LEU A 22 1.04 9.45 2.43
CA LEU A 22 1.71 8.19 2.05
C LEU A 22 0.75 7.27 1.31
N ALA A 23 -0.48 7.15 1.77
CA ALA A 23 -1.49 6.32 1.13
C ALA A 23 -1.78 6.81 -0.30
N SER A 24 -1.88 8.13 -0.48
CA SER A 24 -2.09 8.73 -1.79
C SER A 24 -0.92 8.42 -2.75
N GLN A 25 0.30 8.55 -2.28
CA GLN A 25 1.50 8.23 -3.06
C GLN A 25 1.52 6.75 -3.43
N SER A 26 1.18 5.88 -2.49
CA SER A 26 1.12 4.44 -2.71
C SER A 26 0.08 4.09 -3.77
N GLN A 27 -1.10 4.71 -3.73
CA GLN A 27 -2.14 4.49 -4.72
C GLN A 27 -1.71 4.92 -6.11
N GLN A 28 -1.05 6.07 -6.22
CA GLN A 28 -0.52 6.56 -7.49
C GLN A 28 0.53 5.61 -8.05
N HIS A 29 1.44 5.17 -7.20
CA HIS A 29 2.46 4.20 -7.58
C HIS A 29 1.82 2.87 -8.04
N GLY A 30 0.80 2.41 -7.33
CA GLY A 30 0.08 1.20 -7.69
C GLY A 30 -0.56 1.30 -9.08
N LYS A 31 -1.15 2.44 -9.40
CA LYS A 31 -1.73 2.68 -10.72
C LYS A 31 -0.68 2.65 -11.81
N GLU A 32 0.49 3.24 -11.55
CA GLU A 32 1.60 3.23 -12.50
C GLU A 32 2.11 1.80 -12.75
N MET A 33 2.23 1.01 -11.70
CA MET A 33 2.67 -0.38 -11.82
C MET A 33 1.62 -1.25 -12.52
N PHE A 34 0.35 -1.01 -12.28
CA PHE A 34 -0.73 -1.68 -12.99
C PHE A 34 -0.68 -1.37 -14.49
N GLY A 35 -0.49 -0.09 -14.83
CA GLY A 35 -0.34 0.34 -16.22
C GLY A 35 0.89 -0.25 -16.90
N ALA A 36 1.95 -0.49 -16.14
CA ALA A 36 3.18 -1.13 -16.61
C ALA A 36 3.06 -2.66 -16.68
N ASN A 37 1.94 -3.21 -16.23
CA ASN A 37 1.69 -4.65 -16.20
C ASN A 37 2.72 -5.41 -15.37
N ASP A 38 3.13 -4.83 -14.25
CA ASP A 38 4.13 -5.42 -13.35
C ASP A 38 3.52 -6.59 -12.56
N GLY A 39 4.00 -7.80 -12.81
CA GLY A 39 3.45 -9.02 -12.21
C GLY A 39 3.42 -9.02 -10.68
N PRO A 40 4.55 -8.74 -10.00
CA PRO A 40 4.56 -8.70 -8.53
C PRO A 40 3.59 -7.69 -7.94
N HIS A 41 3.45 -6.50 -8.53
CA HIS A 41 2.47 -5.50 -8.07
C HIS A 41 1.04 -5.94 -8.32
N MET A 42 0.77 -6.63 -9.42
CA MET A 42 -0.56 -7.16 -9.71
C MET A 42 -0.96 -8.23 -8.70
N GLU A 43 -0.02 -9.09 -8.30
CA GLU A 43 -0.26 -10.07 -7.24
C GLU A 43 -0.56 -9.40 -5.89
N ALA A 44 0.19 -8.36 -5.56
CA ALA A 44 -0.02 -7.59 -4.33
C ALA A 44 -1.40 -6.92 -4.33
N MET A 45 -1.82 -6.37 -5.47
CA MET A 45 -3.15 -5.78 -5.62
C MET A 45 -4.24 -6.83 -5.43
N GLY A 46 -4.05 -8.04 -5.97
CA GLY A 46 -4.98 -9.15 -5.77
C GLY A 46 -5.14 -9.51 -4.31
N ALA A 47 -4.04 -9.55 -3.55
CA ALA A 47 -4.06 -9.81 -2.12
C ALA A 47 -4.82 -8.72 -1.36
N MET A 48 -4.63 -7.45 -1.72
CA MET A 48 -5.34 -6.34 -1.11
C MET A 48 -6.85 -6.38 -1.42
N MET A 49 -7.23 -6.74 -2.64
CA MET A 49 -8.63 -6.93 -3.00
C MET A 49 -9.28 -8.04 -2.19
N GLU A 50 -8.57 -9.13 -1.97
CA GLU A 50 -9.04 -10.24 -1.14
C GLU A 50 -9.25 -9.78 0.30
N LEU A 51 -8.33 -8.99 0.83
CA LEU A 51 -8.42 -8.41 2.15
C LEU A 51 -9.67 -7.52 2.29
N MET A 52 -9.98 -6.74 1.26
CA MET A 52 -11.19 -5.92 1.22
C MET A 52 -12.45 -6.77 1.27
N LYS A 53 -12.48 -7.88 0.52
CA LYS A 53 -13.63 -8.78 0.47
C LYS A 53 -13.91 -9.44 1.82
N THR A 54 -12.86 -9.74 2.59
CA THR A 54 -13.00 -10.40 3.90
C THR A 54 -13.25 -9.41 5.04
N GLY A 55 -13.25 -8.10 4.75
CA GLY A 55 -13.46 -7.07 5.78
C GLY A 55 -12.23 -6.78 6.62
N GLY A 56 -11.05 -7.25 6.22
CA GLY A 56 -9.80 -7.02 6.96
C GLY A 56 -9.12 -5.70 6.67
N MET A 57 -9.63 -4.89 5.75
CA MET A 57 -8.99 -3.65 5.32
C MET A 57 -8.87 -2.63 6.45
N ASP A 58 -9.90 -2.48 7.28
CA ASP A 58 -9.88 -1.51 8.38
C ASP A 58 -8.78 -1.83 9.39
N ALA A 59 -8.65 -3.10 9.77
CA ALA A 59 -7.59 -3.55 10.69
C ALA A 59 -6.21 -3.36 10.06
N TRP A 60 -6.07 -3.68 8.79
CA TRP A 60 -4.82 -3.50 8.06
C TRP A 60 -4.41 -2.03 8.02
N MET A 61 -5.34 -1.14 7.68
CA MET A 61 -5.08 0.31 7.63
C MET A 61 -4.69 0.85 9.00
N SER A 62 -5.38 0.42 10.06
CA SER A 62 -5.05 0.84 11.43
C SER A 62 -3.65 0.39 11.81
N ALA A 63 -3.25 -0.83 11.46
CA ALA A 63 -1.91 -1.34 11.73
C ALA A 63 -0.83 -0.54 10.98
N ARG A 64 -1.08 -0.22 9.72
CA ARG A 64 -0.12 0.58 8.92
C ARG A 64 0.00 2.00 9.45
N LYS A 65 -1.12 2.60 9.83
CA LYS A 65 -1.13 3.94 10.42
C LYS A 65 -0.34 3.97 11.73
N ALA A 66 -0.50 2.95 12.57
CA ALA A 66 0.26 2.82 13.81
C ALA A 66 1.76 2.71 13.53
N GLU A 67 2.16 1.97 12.52
CA GLU A 67 3.57 1.87 12.11
C GLU A 67 4.11 3.23 11.67
N PHE A 68 3.32 3.98 10.91
CA PHE A 68 3.70 5.33 10.48
C PHE A 68 3.89 6.25 11.68
N GLU A 69 2.99 6.23 12.65
CA GLU A 69 3.05 7.07 13.84
C GLU A 69 4.24 6.73 14.75
N ALA A 70 4.76 5.50 14.65
CA ALA A 70 5.89 5.02 15.43
C ALA A 70 7.26 5.37 14.82
N LEU A 71 7.28 5.94 13.61
CA LEU A 71 8.53 6.28 12.93
C LEU A 71 9.24 7.49 13.54
#